data_85cb4d0d49d060826a804477a3943070
#
_entry.id   85cb4d0d49d060826a804477a3943070
#
_cell.length_a   1.000
_cell.length_b   1.000
_cell.length_c   1.000
_cell.angle_alpha   90.00
_cell.angle_beta   90.00
_cell.angle_gamma   90.00
#
_symmetry.space_group_name_H-M   'P 1'
#
loop_
_entity.id
_entity.type
_entity.pdbx_description
1 polymer ?
#
loop_
_entity_poly.entity_id
_entity_poly.type
_entity_poly.pdbx_seq_one_letter_code
_entity_poly.pdbx_strand_id
1 'polypeptide(L)'
;MDNLKKIKLFLVDDDALYLKALEIEFLLHGDFEIETYATGELCIENLTHDPDVIILDYLLDGIEQNAMNGIETLDKIKAYNPEIPVVMLSAQDKIDVAINCMHHKSFDYVVKSETAFLRLQKAITSIYHTRKIEKTLSWYMERM
;
A
#
# COMPACT_ATOMS: atom_id res chain seq x y z
N MET A 1 -27.80 2.61 3.35
CA MET A 1 -27.41 2.91 3.10
C MET A 1 -26.26 2.83 3.00
N ASP A 2 -25.90 2.66 2.46
CA ASP A 2 -24.87 2.43 2.50
C ASP A 2 -23.99 3.31 2.12
N ASN A 3 -23.54 3.88 2.60
CA ASN A 3 -22.61 4.81 2.49
C ASN A 3 -21.30 4.28 2.42
N LEU A 4 -21.13 3.26 1.67
CA LEU A 4 -19.85 2.67 1.50
C LEU A 4 -19.03 3.61 0.66
N LYS A 5 -18.13 4.31 1.30
CA LYS A 5 -17.12 5.03 0.59
C LYS A 5 -16.26 4.05 -0.17
N LYS A 6 -15.85 4.41 -1.37
CA LYS A 6 -14.84 3.66 -2.08
C LYS A 6 -13.54 3.71 -1.29
N ILE A 7 -12.80 2.62 -1.33
CA ILE A 7 -11.47 2.57 -0.75
C ILE A 7 -10.54 3.36 -1.67
N LYS A 8 -9.86 4.35 -1.12
CA LYS A 8 -8.91 5.14 -1.89
C LYS A 8 -7.56 4.48 -1.84
N LEU A 9 -7.07 4.06 -2.99
CA LEU A 9 -5.90 3.24 -3.14
C LEU A 9 -4.86 3.96 -3.98
N PHE A 10 -3.64 4.09 -3.44
CA PHE A 10 -2.50 4.55 -4.24
C PHE A 10 -1.72 3.35 -4.70
N LEU A 11 -1.39 3.31 -5.98
CA LEU A 11 -0.52 2.29 -6.57
C LEU A 11 0.74 2.99 -7.04
N VAL A 12 1.89 2.59 -6.55
CA VAL A 12 3.17 3.25 -6.83
C VAL A 12 4.13 2.22 -7.40
N ASP A 13 4.49 2.37 -8.67
CA ASP A 13 5.36 1.42 -9.38
C ASP A 13 5.95 2.13 -10.60
N ASP A 14 7.24 2.01 -10.83
CA ASP A 14 7.87 2.64 -11.99
C ASP A 14 7.73 1.81 -13.29
N ASP A 15 7.19 0.60 -13.19
CA ASP A 15 6.84 -0.22 -14.35
C ASP A 15 5.43 0.16 -14.79
N ALA A 16 5.32 1.00 -15.82
CA ALA A 16 4.03 1.53 -16.26
C ALA A 16 3.05 0.44 -16.69
N LEU A 17 3.55 -0.63 -17.30
CA LEU A 17 2.70 -1.72 -17.77
C LEU A 17 2.13 -2.51 -16.59
N TYR A 18 2.97 -2.84 -15.62
CA TYR A 18 2.53 -3.54 -14.43
C TYR A 18 1.53 -2.70 -13.64
N LEU A 19 1.81 -1.41 -13.51
CA LEU A 19 0.95 -0.46 -12.81
C LEU A 19 -0.44 -0.41 -13.44
N LYS A 20 -0.51 -0.34 -14.76
CA LYS A 20 -1.79 -0.30 -15.46
C LYS A 20 -2.55 -1.62 -15.31
N ALA A 21 -1.86 -2.73 -15.40
CA ALA A 21 -2.48 -4.05 -15.24
C ALA A 21 -3.08 -4.20 -13.84
N LEU A 22 -2.34 -3.74 -12.82
CA LEU A 22 -2.79 -3.81 -11.45
C LEU A 22 -4.01 -2.92 -11.22
N GLU A 23 -3.98 -1.71 -11.77
CA GLU A 23 -5.13 -0.79 -11.70
C GLU A 23 -6.38 -1.44 -12.27
N ILE A 24 -6.27 -2.05 -13.45
CA ILE A 24 -7.40 -2.70 -14.11
C ILE A 24 -7.95 -3.84 -13.23
N GLU A 25 -7.07 -4.65 -12.67
CA GLU A 25 -7.48 -5.76 -11.80
C GLU A 25 -8.30 -5.25 -10.61
N PHE A 26 -7.82 -4.21 -9.94
CA PHE A 26 -8.55 -3.67 -8.80
C PHE A 26 -9.90 -3.07 -9.21
N LEU A 27 -9.95 -2.36 -10.33
CA LEU A 27 -11.20 -1.76 -10.78
C LEU A 27 -12.25 -2.82 -11.15
N LEU A 28 -11.80 -3.99 -11.65
CA LEU A 28 -12.71 -5.07 -12.01
C LEU A 28 -13.24 -5.85 -10.80
N HIS A 29 -12.50 -5.87 -9.69
CA HIS A 29 -12.81 -6.76 -8.58
C HIS A 29 -13.14 -6.05 -7.27
N GLY A 30 -13.43 -4.77 -7.33
CA GLY A 30 -13.80 -4.06 -6.11
C GLY A 30 -14.19 -2.63 -6.38
N ASP A 31 -14.58 -1.95 -5.31
CA ASP A 31 -15.06 -0.58 -5.39
C ASP A 31 -13.95 0.34 -4.88
N PHE A 32 -13.02 0.64 -5.77
CA PHE A 32 -11.82 1.42 -5.44
C PHE A 32 -11.79 2.74 -6.20
N GLU A 33 -11.25 3.75 -5.54
CA GLU A 33 -10.84 4.99 -6.16
C GLU A 33 -9.32 4.95 -6.22
N ILE A 34 -8.75 4.88 -7.42
CA ILE A 34 -7.32 4.60 -7.58
C ILE A 34 -6.57 5.79 -8.14
N GLU A 35 -5.43 6.11 -7.51
CA GLU A 35 -4.46 7.04 -8.07
C GLU A 35 -3.15 6.30 -8.26
N THR A 36 -2.53 6.47 -9.41
CA THR A 36 -1.29 5.76 -9.77
C THR A 36 -0.13 6.74 -9.87
N TYR A 37 1.02 6.33 -9.40
CA TYR A 37 2.23 7.17 -9.41
C TYR A 37 3.42 6.32 -9.85
N ALA A 38 4.24 6.91 -10.72
CA ALA A 38 5.42 6.22 -11.26
C ALA A 38 6.64 6.35 -10.35
N THR A 39 6.62 7.26 -9.38
CA THR A 39 7.75 7.50 -8.48
C THR A 39 7.27 7.68 -7.06
N GLY A 40 8.20 7.46 -6.11
CA GLY A 40 7.91 7.73 -4.71
C GLY A 40 7.68 9.21 -4.44
N GLU A 41 8.43 10.08 -5.14
CA GLU A 41 8.28 11.53 -5.01
C GLU A 41 6.85 11.97 -5.32
N LEU A 42 6.27 11.46 -6.42
CA LEU A 42 4.91 11.81 -6.80
C LEU A 42 3.89 11.30 -5.78
N CYS A 43 4.13 10.12 -5.22
CA CYS A 43 3.29 9.59 -4.16
C CYS A 43 3.29 10.53 -2.95
N ILE A 44 4.47 10.93 -2.50
CA ILE A 44 4.62 11.82 -1.34
C ILE A 44 3.94 13.17 -1.58
N GLU A 45 4.07 13.73 -2.77
CA GLU A 45 3.47 15.02 -3.12
C GLU A 45 1.94 14.98 -3.04
N ASN A 46 1.36 13.81 -3.17
CA ASN A 46 -0.09 13.65 -3.23
C ASN A 46 -0.70 12.99 -1.98
N LEU A 47 0.04 12.89 -0.88
CA LEU A 47 -0.47 12.29 0.35
C LEU A 47 -1.65 13.06 0.94
N THR A 48 -1.79 14.35 0.61
CA THR A 48 -2.93 15.16 1.03
C THR A 48 -4.24 14.72 0.39
N HIS A 49 -4.19 13.84 -0.62
CA HIS A 49 -5.39 13.22 -1.19
C HIS A 49 -5.97 12.13 -0.29
N ASP A 50 -5.35 11.86 0.84
CA ASP A 50 -5.85 10.93 1.89
C ASP A 50 -6.06 9.50 1.40
N PRO A 51 -5.00 8.80 0.99
CA PRO A 51 -5.15 7.41 0.63
C PRO A 51 -5.49 6.55 1.85
N ASP A 52 -6.35 5.57 1.64
CA ASP A 52 -6.70 4.59 2.68
C ASP A 52 -5.65 3.48 2.77
N VAL A 53 -5.04 3.14 1.64
CA VAL A 53 -4.00 2.11 1.54
C VAL A 53 -3.06 2.51 0.43
N ILE A 54 -1.77 2.28 0.63
CA ILE A 54 -0.76 2.48 -0.42
C ILE A 54 -0.12 1.14 -0.74
N ILE A 55 -0.10 0.77 -2.01
CA ILE A 55 0.66 -0.37 -2.51
C ILE A 55 1.89 0.20 -3.19
N LEU A 56 3.06 -0.16 -2.68
CA LEU A 56 4.31 0.51 -2.98
C LEU A 56 5.36 -0.48 -3.48
N ASP A 57 5.86 -0.25 -4.68
CA ASP A 57 6.93 -1.07 -5.23
C ASP A 57 8.22 -0.84 -4.44
N TYR A 58 8.90 -1.93 -4.15
CA TYR A 58 10.17 -1.88 -3.43
C TYR A 58 11.26 -1.22 -4.28
N LEU A 59 11.26 -1.47 -5.59
CA LEU A 59 12.29 -0.98 -6.50
C LEU A 59 11.76 0.18 -7.36
N LEU A 60 11.87 1.38 -6.84
CA LEU A 60 11.38 2.59 -7.53
C LEU A 60 12.49 3.41 -8.21
N ASP A 61 13.73 3.01 -8.05
CA ASP A 61 14.87 3.68 -8.68
C ASP A 61 15.43 2.88 -9.86
N GLY A 62 14.65 1.93 -10.36
CA GLY A 62 15.08 1.08 -11.47
C GLY A 62 15.19 1.82 -12.80
N ILE A 63 14.38 2.85 -13.02
CA ILE A 63 14.38 3.64 -14.26
C ILE A 63 15.16 4.93 -14.08
N GLU A 64 14.91 5.66 -12.99
CA GLU A 64 15.64 6.87 -12.67
C GLU A 64 16.55 6.61 -11.48
N GLN A 65 17.86 6.62 -11.71
CA GLN A 65 18.84 6.26 -10.68
C GLN A 65 18.83 7.17 -9.46
N ASN A 66 18.43 8.42 -9.63
CA ASN A 66 18.38 9.37 -8.52
C ASN A 66 17.01 9.45 -7.86
N ALA A 67 16.08 8.63 -8.31
CA ALA A 67 14.73 8.59 -7.72
C ALA A 67 14.79 7.96 -6.35
N MET A 68 13.84 8.36 -5.49
CA MET A 68 13.67 7.78 -4.18
C MET A 68 13.30 6.30 -4.32
N ASN A 69 13.91 5.43 -3.52
CA ASN A 69 13.59 4.00 -3.55
C ASN A 69 12.35 3.71 -2.68
N GLY A 70 11.90 2.45 -2.68
CA GLY A 70 10.68 2.06 -1.97
C GLY A 70 10.79 2.25 -0.46
N ILE A 71 11.92 1.91 0.14
CA ILE A 71 12.11 2.06 1.60
C ILE A 71 12.12 3.52 2.01
N GLU A 72 12.81 4.37 1.25
CA GLU A 72 12.81 5.82 1.52
C GLU A 72 11.41 6.40 1.41
N THR A 73 10.66 5.95 0.41
CA THR A 73 9.27 6.37 0.22
C THR A 73 8.40 5.93 1.41
N LEU A 74 8.56 4.68 1.82
CA LEU A 74 7.83 4.13 2.97
C LEU A 74 8.10 4.97 4.23
N ASP A 75 9.37 5.29 4.49
CA ASP A 75 9.74 6.08 5.66
C ASP A 75 9.08 7.45 5.62
N LYS A 76 9.02 8.08 4.45
CA LYS A 76 8.40 9.41 4.32
C LYS A 76 6.89 9.34 4.48
N ILE A 77 6.26 8.29 3.99
CA ILE A 77 4.82 8.09 4.21
C ILE A 77 4.54 7.97 5.70
N LYS A 78 5.32 7.15 6.40
CA LYS A 78 5.15 6.95 7.84
C LYS A 78 5.46 8.19 8.67
N ALA A 79 6.40 9.01 8.21
CA ALA A 79 6.68 10.29 8.86
C ALA A 79 5.52 11.27 8.68
N TYR A 80 4.86 11.23 7.52
CA TYR A 80 3.70 12.08 7.25
C TYR A 80 2.49 11.64 8.08
N ASN A 81 2.18 10.36 8.07
CA ASN A 81 1.07 9.80 8.85
C ASN A 81 1.33 8.31 9.09
N PRO A 82 1.70 7.92 10.32
CA PRO A 82 2.04 6.52 10.61
C PRO A 82 0.82 5.59 10.53
N GLU A 83 -0.39 6.14 10.46
CA GLU A 83 -1.60 5.33 10.38
C GLU A 83 -1.93 4.85 8.97
N ILE A 84 -1.29 5.39 7.94
CA ILE A 84 -1.54 4.93 6.56
C ILE A 84 -0.89 3.56 6.39
N PRO A 85 -1.66 2.51 6.14
CA PRO A 85 -1.08 1.19 5.91
C PRO A 85 -0.44 1.13 4.53
N VAL A 86 0.76 0.57 4.47
CA VAL A 86 1.52 0.42 3.23
C VAL A 86 1.82 -1.06 3.03
N VAL A 87 1.46 -1.58 1.87
CA VAL A 87 1.79 -2.94 1.47
C VAL A 87 2.91 -2.86 0.44
N MET A 88 4.04 -3.48 0.74
CA MET A 88 5.17 -3.49 -0.17
C MET A 88 4.98 -4.58 -1.22
N LEU A 89 5.32 -4.26 -2.46
CA LEU A 89 5.20 -5.17 -3.60
C LEU A 89 6.55 -5.23 -4.29
N SER A 90 7.07 -6.43 -4.54
CA SER A 90 8.42 -6.57 -5.07
C SER A 90 8.60 -7.83 -5.87
N ALA A 91 9.46 -7.77 -6.89
CA ALA A 91 9.90 -8.97 -7.60
C ALA A 91 10.90 -9.79 -6.77
N GLN A 92 11.42 -9.23 -5.67
CA GLN A 92 12.40 -9.91 -4.83
C GLN A 92 11.73 -10.94 -3.93
N ASP A 93 12.13 -12.21 -4.05
CA ASP A 93 11.61 -13.28 -3.22
C ASP A 93 12.68 -13.68 -2.19
N LYS A 94 13.10 -12.68 -1.40
CA LYS A 94 14.13 -12.89 -0.38
C LYS A 94 13.60 -12.48 0.98
N ILE A 95 13.80 -13.33 1.96
CA ILE A 95 13.28 -13.10 3.30
C ILE A 95 13.89 -11.86 3.96
N ASP A 96 15.16 -11.57 3.69
CA ASP A 96 15.81 -10.39 4.27
C ASP A 96 15.20 -9.09 3.75
N VAL A 97 14.76 -9.06 2.49
CA VAL A 97 14.06 -7.90 1.93
C VAL A 97 12.72 -7.72 2.62
N ALA A 98 11.97 -8.80 2.80
CA ALA A 98 10.69 -8.76 3.50
C ALA A 98 10.86 -8.29 4.96
N ILE A 99 11.86 -8.81 5.65
CA ILE A 99 12.15 -8.40 7.03
C ILE A 99 12.48 -6.92 7.09
N ASN A 100 13.29 -6.42 6.15
CA ASN A 100 13.65 -5.01 6.10
C ASN A 100 12.39 -4.13 5.94
N CYS A 101 11.48 -4.53 5.05
CA CYS A 101 10.23 -3.80 4.86
C CYS A 101 9.41 -3.76 6.16
N MET A 102 9.33 -4.88 6.86
CA MET A 102 8.57 -4.94 8.11
C MET A 102 9.23 -4.09 9.21
N HIS A 103 10.56 -4.02 9.24
CA HIS A 103 11.28 -3.14 10.16
C HIS A 103 10.94 -1.67 9.92
N HIS A 104 10.68 -1.31 8.67
CA HIS A 104 10.29 0.06 8.31
C HIS A 104 8.78 0.28 8.40
N LYS A 105 8.05 -0.65 9.03
CA LYS A 105 6.63 -0.49 9.37
C LYS A 105 5.68 -0.70 8.20
N SER A 106 6.07 -1.47 7.17
CA SER A 106 5.09 -1.89 6.18
C SER A 106 4.09 -2.82 6.84
N PHE A 107 2.86 -2.79 6.36
CA PHE A 107 1.82 -3.68 6.87
C PHE A 107 2.04 -5.12 6.39
N ASP A 108 2.50 -5.28 5.15
CA ASP A 108 2.72 -6.59 4.57
C ASP A 108 3.69 -6.46 3.40
N TYR A 109 4.16 -7.61 2.92
CA TYR A 109 5.10 -7.71 1.82
C TYR A 109 4.60 -8.77 0.85
N VAL A 110 4.37 -8.40 -0.41
CA VAL A 110 3.83 -9.30 -1.43
C VAL A 110 4.82 -9.42 -2.57
N VAL A 111 5.11 -10.64 -2.99
CA VAL A 111 6.00 -10.89 -4.12
C VAL A 111 5.19 -10.79 -5.41
N LYS A 112 5.74 -10.12 -6.43
CA LYS A 112 5.14 -10.04 -7.76
C LYS A 112 5.15 -11.44 -8.38
N SER A 113 3.99 -12.09 -8.38
CA SER A 113 3.81 -13.45 -8.86
C SER A 113 2.42 -13.56 -9.45
N GLU A 114 2.06 -14.75 -9.94
CA GLU A 114 0.72 -15.00 -10.47
C GLU A 114 -0.37 -14.78 -9.43
N THR A 115 -0.04 -14.93 -8.14
CA THR A 115 -1.00 -14.76 -7.06
C THR A 115 -0.91 -13.39 -6.37
N ALA A 116 -0.11 -12.46 -6.93
CA ALA A 116 0.11 -11.16 -6.29
C ALA A 116 -1.19 -10.41 -6.04
N PHE A 117 -2.06 -10.34 -7.05
CA PHE A 117 -3.33 -9.61 -6.91
C PHE A 117 -4.17 -10.20 -5.76
N LEU A 118 -4.30 -11.52 -5.71
CA LEU A 118 -5.05 -12.18 -4.64
C LEU A 118 -4.46 -11.88 -3.27
N ARG A 119 -3.13 -11.88 -3.15
CA ARG A 119 -2.45 -11.58 -1.91
C ARG A 119 -2.65 -10.12 -1.50
N LEU A 120 -2.65 -9.21 -2.46
CA LEU A 120 -2.93 -7.79 -2.20
C LEU A 120 -4.35 -7.60 -1.71
N GLN A 121 -5.33 -8.30 -2.30
CA GLN A 121 -6.71 -8.25 -1.83
C GLN A 121 -6.82 -8.73 -0.39
N LYS A 122 -6.13 -9.82 -0.06
CA LYS A 122 -6.12 -10.35 1.31
C LYS A 122 -5.48 -9.38 2.28
N ALA A 123 -4.40 -8.70 1.86
CA ALA A 123 -3.75 -7.70 2.71
C ALA A 123 -4.70 -6.55 3.01
N ILE A 124 -5.42 -6.06 2.00
CA ILE A 124 -6.39 -4.98 2.18
C ILE A 124 -7.52 -5.42 3.13
N THR A 125 -8.02 -6.63 2.95
CA THR A 125 -9.04 -7.20 3.84
C THR A 125 -8.52 -7.25 5.28
N SER A 126 -7.28 -7.69 5.47
CA SER A 126 -6.66 -7.76 6.79
C SER A 126 -6.51 -6.38 7.43
N ILE A 127 -6.16 -5.36 6.65
CA ILE A 127 -6.07 -3.99 7.14
C ILE A 127 -7.40 -3.55 7.74
N TYR A 128 -8.50 -3.76 7.02
CA TYR A 128 -9.82 -3.33 7.49
C TYR A 128 -10.31 -4.17 8.66
N HIS A 129 -10.01 -5.45 8.66
CA HIS A 129 -10.33 -6.32 9.79
C HIS A 129 -9.60 -5.87 11.06
N THR A 130 -8.33 -5.57 10.96
CA THR A 130 -7.52 -5.09 12.08
C THR A 130 -8.07 -3.76 12.62
N ARG A 131 -8.42 -2.82 11.75
CA ARG A 131 -8.99 -1.55 12.16
C ARG A 131 -10.32 -1.72 12.89
N LYS A 132 -11.13 -2.66 12.42
CA LYS A 132 -12.41 -2.94 13.07
C LYS A 132 -12.19 -3.48 14.50
N ILE A 133 -11.25 -4.37 14.67
CA ILE A 133 -10.88 -4.91 15.97
C ILE A 133 -10.39 -3.79 16.91
N GLU A 134 -9.51 -2.94 16.41
CA GLU A 134 -8.97 -1.82 17.19
C GLU A 134 -10.08 -0.86 17.66
N LYS A 135 -11.02 -0.55 16.78
CA LYS A 135 -12.14 0.32 17.13
C LYS A 135 -13.04 -0.34 18.18
N THR A 136 -13.30 -1.62 18.04
CA THR A 136 -14.13 -2.36 18.99
C THR A 136 -13.45 -2.41 20.36
N LEU A 137 -12.16 -2.68 20.39
CA LEU A 137 -11.39 -2.73 21.62
C LEU A 137 -11.38 -1.37 22.32
N SER A 138 -11.14 -0.30 21.56
CA SER A 138 -11.14 1.06 22.07
C SER A 138 -12.52 1.41 22.68
N TRP A 139 -13.59 1.02 22.00
CA TRP A 139 -14.95 1.25 22.51
C TRP A 139 -15.15 0.58 23.86
N TYR A 140 -14.72 -0.67 24.01
CA TYR A 140 -14.83 -1.37 25.30
C TYR A 140 -13.95 -0.74 26.37
N MET A 141 -12.74 -0.34 26.02
CA MET A 141 -11.83 0.26 26.98
C MET A 141 -12.34 1.60 27.53
N GLU A 142 -13.03 2.38 26.69
CA GLU A 142 -13.61 3.63 27.13
C GLU A 142 -14.75 3.44 28.14
N ARG A 143 -15.34 2.25 28.19
CA ARG A 143 -16.47 1.95 29.08
C ARG A 143 -16.05 1.22 30.34
N MET A 144 -14.78 0.96 30.46
CA MET A 144 -14.26 0.38 31.69
C MET A 144 -13.87 1.46 32.67
#